data_e921764c11d7b82937083223d8e0e692
#
_entry.id   e921764c11d7b82937083223d8e0e692
#
_cell.length_a   1.000
_cell.length_b   1.000
_cell.length_c   1.000
_cell.angle_alpha   90.00
_cell.angle_beta   90.00
_cell.angle_gamma   90.00
#
_symmetry.space_group_name_H-M   'P 1'
#
loop_
_entity.id
_entity.type
_entity.pdbx_description
1 polymer ?
#
loop_
_entity_poly.entity_id
_entity_poly.type
_entity_poly.pdbx_seq_one_letter_code
_entity_poly.pdbx_strand_id
1 'polypeptide(L)'
;MFVIIGYVIVLFSVFGGFAMAGGHLHSLIQPIELLMIAGAAGGAFLVGNNGKAVKATLKALPTVLKGSRYNKALYMELMAMLFEILTKARKEGLMSIEGDIEEPEASPIFSKYPGVMGDHHLIEFMTDYLRLMVSGNMDAFQIENLMDNEIETHHHEGEVPVHVIAKVGDAMPAFGIVAAVMGVVHTMASVGIPPAELGILIGNALVGTFLGILLAYGFVGPLATLLEQKLDESTKIYQCVKVTLLASLNGYAPALSIEFGRKVLFSTERPTFLELEEHIKQSKSK
;
A
#
# COMPACT_ATOMS: atom_id res chain seq x y z
N MET A 1 0.59 -6.91 -11.99
CA MET A 1 0.67 -7.00 -13.47
C MET A 1 0.95 -5.62 -14.10
N PHE A 2 0.20 -4.56 -13.79
CA PHE A 2 0.40 -3.21 -14.36
C PHE A 2 1.79 -2.60 -14.11
N VAL A 3 2.40 -2.84 -12.95
CA VAL A 3 3.76 -2.35 -12.63
C VAL A 3 4.78 -2.85 -13.65
N ILE A 4 4.77 -4.14 -13.97
CA ILE A 4 5.71 -4.74 -14.93
C ILE A 4 5.45 -4.19 -16.33
N ILE A 5 4.18 -4.09 -16.73
CA ILE A 5 3.79 -3.50 -18.03
C ILE A 5 4.25 -2.05 -18.10
N GLY A 6 4.04 -1.27 -17.06
CA GLY A 6 4.48 0.13 -16.98
C GLY A 6 6.00 0.26 -17.14
N TYR A 7 6.78 -0.57 -16.43
CA TYR A 7 8.24 -0.56 -16.57
C TYR A 7 8.70 -0.94 -17.98
N VAL A 8 8.06 -1.93 -18.61
CA VAL A 8 8.36 -2.30 -20.00
C VAL A 8 8.08 -1.13 -20.94
N ILE A 9 6.95 -0.42 -20.76
CA ILE A 9 6.62 0.75 -21.57
C ILE A 9 7.65 1.87 -21.37
N VAL A 10 8.05 2.17 -20.12
CA VAL A 10 9.08 3.19 -19.83
C VAL A 10 10.39 2.83 -20.52
N LEU A 11 10.87 1.61 -20.34
CA LEU A 11 12.13 1.16 -20.96
C LEU A 11 12.05 1.21 -22.48
N PHE A 12 10.98 0.68 -23.07
CA PHE A 12 10.82 0.67 -24.51
C PHE A 12 10.69 2.08 -25.10
N SER A 13 9.93 2.97 -24.46
CA SER A 13 9.76 4.34 -24.95
C SER A 13 11.06 5.14 -24.87
N VAL A 14 11.79 5.04 -23.76
CA VAL A 14 13.03 5.79 -23.58
C VAL A 14 14.17 5.24 -24.43
N PHE A 15 14.48 3.96 -24.30
CA PHE A 15 15.60 3.36 -25.02
C PHE A 15 15.28 3.08 -26.50
N GLY A 16 14.05 2.67 -26.80
CA GLY A 16 13.58 2.49 -28.18
C GLY A 16 13.52 3.82 -28.93
N GLY A 17 12.97 4.87 -28.30
CA GLY A 17 12.95 6.21 -28.87
C GLY A 17 14.35 6.76 -29.13
N PHE A 18 15.30 6.56 -28.20
CA PHE A 18 16.71 6.96 -28.38
C PHE A 18 17.37 6.21 -29.54
N ALA A 19 17.15 4.89 -29.66
CA ALA A 19 17.65 4.10 -30.77
C ALA A 19 17.06 4.52 -32.12
N MET A 20 15.74 4.82 -32.18
CA MET A 20 15.07 5.31 -33.39
C MET A 20 15.60 6.70 -33.83
N ALA A 21 16.04 7.52 -32.87
CA ALA A 21 16.68 8.80 -33.14
C ALA A 21 18.15 8.66 -33.62
N GLY A 22 18.67 7.44 -33.80
CA GLY A 22 20.04 7.17 -34.22
C GLY A 22 21.05 7.14 -33.07
N GLY A 23 20.59 7.12 -31.82
CA GLY A 23 21.45 7.06 -30.64
C GLY A 23 22.05 5.65 -30.44
N HIS A 24 23.30 5.60 -29.97
CA HIS A 24 23.99 4.36 -29.65
C HIS A 24 23.66 3.91 -28.22
N LEU A 25 22.84 2.88 -28.04
CA LEU A 25 22.41 2.38 -26.72
C LEU A 25 23.59 2.02 -25.79
N HIS A 26 24.72 1.57 -26.36
CA HIS A 26 25.91 1.25 -25.58
C HIS A 26 26.45 2.43 -24.77
N SER A 27 26.31 3.65 -25.26
CA SER A 27 26.77 4.86 -24.53
C SER A 27 25.95 5.15 -23.28
N LEU A 28 24.72 4.62 -23.19
CA LEU A 28 23.85 4.76 -22.01
C LEU A 28 24.13 3.72 -20.93
N ILE A 29 24.94 2.70 -21.23
CA ILE A 29 25.28 1.63 -20.28
C ILE A 29 26.50 2.07 -19.46
N GLN A 30 26.26 2.75 -18.35
CA GLN A 30 27.28 3.29 -17.45
C GLN A 30 27.13 2.67 -16.04
N PRO A 31 27.71 1.47 -15.78
CA PRO A 31 27.53 0.77 -14.51
C PRO A 31 28.14 1.51 -13.31
N ILE A 32 29.19 2.30 -13.51
CA ILE A 32 29.82 3.10 -12.45
C ILE A 32 28.88 4.23 -12.01
N GLU A 33 28.24 4.92 -12.95
CA GLU A 33 27.26 5.96 -12.69
C GLU A 33 26.04 5.39 -11.93
N LEU A 34 25.56 4.22 -12.38
CA LEU A 34 24.48 3.52 -11.70
C LEU A 34 24.87 3.14 -10.26
N LEU A 35 26.11 2.67 -10.02
CA LEU A 35 26.63 2.38 -8.69
C LEU A 35 26.69 3.63 -7.82
N MET A 36 27.15 4.77 -8.37
CA MET A 36 27.22 6.04 -7.63
C MET A 36 25.80 6.49 -7.20
N ILE A 37 24.84 6.48 -8.12
CA ILE A 37 23.47 6.92 -7.86
C ILE A 37 22.76 5.98 -6.87
N ALA A 38 22.72 4.68 -7.18
CA ALA A 38 22.03 3.71 -6.36
C ALA A 38 22.71 3.50 -5.00
N GLY A 39 24.03 3.51 -4.97
CA GLY A 39 24.81 3.37 -3.73
C GLY A 39 24.63 4.58 -2.81
N ALA A 40 24.70 5.81 -3.36
CA ALA A 40 24.48 7.02 -2.58
C ALA A 40 23.03 7.14 -2.08
N ALA A 41 22.04 6.84 -2.92
CA ALA A 41 20.62 6.81 -2.54
C ALA A 41 20.36 5.73 -1.47
N GLY A 42 20.94 4.54 -1.62
CA GLY A 42 20.87 3.46 -0.63
C GLY A 42 21.56 3.81 0.70
N GLY A 43 22.71 4.47 0.64
CA GLY A 43 23.40 5.00 1.82
C GLY A 43 22.56 6.06 2.54
N ALA A 44 22.01 7.02 1.80
CA ALA A 44 21.12 8.06 2.34
C ALA A 44 19.84 7.45 2.96
N PHE A 45 19.27 6.41 2.32
CA PHE A 45 18.16 5.65 2.88
C PHE A 45 18.50 5.05 4.26
N LEU A 46 19.67 4.42 4.42
CA LEU A 46 20.08 3.83 5.69
C LEU A 46 20.36 4.88 6.77
N VAL A 47 21.00 5.99 6.40
CA VAL A 47 21.32 7.09 7.34
C VAL A 47 20.07 7.82 7.81
N GLY A 48 19.09 8.00 6.91
CA GLY A 48 17.89 8.78 7.19
C GLY A 48 16.77 8.03 7.92
N ASN A 49 16.92 6.71 8.16
CA ASN A 49 15.85 5.88 8.68
C ASN A 49 16.31 5.00 9.85
N ASN A 50 15.46 4.86 10.86
CA ASN A 50 15.69 3.90 11.93
C ASN A 50 15.47 2.45 11.45
N GLY A 51 15.93 1.48 12.23
CA GLY A 51 15.85 0.05 11.86
C GLY A 51 14.42 -0.46 11.65
N LYS A 52 13.41 0.13 12.31
CA LYS A 52 12.00 -0.24 12.14
C LYS A 52 11.51 0.22 10.77
N ALA A 53 11.80 1.46 10.39
CA ALA A 53 11.43 2.03 9.09
C ALA A 53 12.11 1.28 7.93
N VAL A 54 13.40 0.96 8.06
CA VAL A 54 14.13 0.15 7.08
C VAL A 54 13.45 -1.21 6.87
N LYS A 55 13.15 -1.91 7.96
CA LYS A 55 12.49 -3.23 7.92
C LYS A 55 11.08 -3.14 7.32
N ALA A 56 10.30 -2.14 7.70
CA ALA A 56 8.94 -1.91 7.17
C ALA A 56 9.00 -1.66 5.65
N THR A 57 9.92 -0.79 5.19
CA THR A 57 10.08 -0.49 3.76
C THR A 57 10.48 -1.72 2.95
N LEU A 58 11.44 -2.51 3.43
CA LEU A 58 11.86 -3.75 2.74
C LEU A 58 10.74 -4.79 2.68
N LYS A 59 9.88 -4.86 3.72
CA LYS A 59 8.68 -5.72 3.72
C LYS A 59 7.58 -5.23 2.76
N ALA A 60 7.45 -3.92 2.58
CA ALA A 60 6.43 -3.33 1.73
C ALA A 60 6.73 -3.51 0.23
N LEU A 61 8.01 -3.48 -0.19
CA LEU A 61 8.40 -3.57 -1.60
C LEU A 61 7.80 -4.77 -2.36
N PRO A 62 7.85 -6.02 -1.86
CA PRO A 62 7.26 -7.15 -2.58
C PRO A 62 5.73 -7.05 -2.73
N THR A 63 5.06 -6.31 -1.85
CA THR A 63 3.60 -6.16 -1.89
C THR A 63 3.14 -5.34 -3.09
N VAL A 64 4.03 -4.47 -3.63
CA VAL A 64 3.74 -3.64 -4.81
C VAL A 64 3.44 -4.48 -6.05
N LEU A 65 4.10 -5.64 -6.17
CA LEU A 65 3.91 -6.55 -7.31
C LEU A 65 2.64 -7.42 -7.20
N LYS A 66 2.09 -7.54 -6.00
CA LYS A 66 0.85 -8.29 -5.75
C LYS A 66 -0.36 -7.39 -6.04
N GLY A 67 -1.46 -7.97 -6.50
CA GLY A 67 -2.74 -7.27 -6.62
C GLY A 67 -3.26 -6.77 -5.27
N SER A 68 -4.23 -5.86 -5.30
CA SER A 68 -4.93 -5.46 -4.08
C SER A 68 -5.70 -6.66 -3.51
N ARG A 69 -5.62 -6.81 -2.19
CA ARG A 69 -6.40 -7.79 -1.45
C ARG A 69 -7.82 -7.28 -1.18
N TYR A 70 -7.94 -5.95 -1.04
CA TYR A 70 -9.16 -5.26 -0.65
C TYR A 70 -10.04 -5.01 -1.88
N ASN A 71 -10.80 -6.03 -2.27
CA ASN A 71 -11.69 -6.01 -3.42
C ASN A 71 -13.15 -6.19 -3.01
N LYS A 72 -14.07 -6.01 -3.97
CA LYS A 72 -15.51 -6.13 -3.75
C LYS A 72 -15.91 -7.48 -3.10
N ALA A 73 -15.24 -8.58 -3.45
CA ALA A 73 -15.54 -9.90 -2.89
C ALA A 73 -15.22 -9.96 -1.39
N LEU A 74 -14.04 -9.44 -0.99
CA LEU A 74 -13.65 -9.36 0.42
C LEU A 74 -14.62 -8.49 1.23
N TYR A 75 -15.03 -7.34 0.68
CA TYR A 75 -16.01 -6.48 1.35
C TYR A 75 -17.38 -7.14 1.51
N MET A 76 -17.81 -7.95 0.53
CA MET A 76 -19.05 -8.71 0.66
C MET A 76 -18.96 -9.79 1.74
N GLU A 77 -17.83 -10.52 1.83
CA GLU A 77 -17.56 -11.46 2.91
C GLU A 77 -17.58 -10.78 4.28
N LEU A 78 -16.86 -9.65 4.42
CA LEU A 78 -16.81 -8.88 5.65
C LEU A 78 -18.19 -8.42 6.11
N MET A 79 -18.99 -7.83 5.21
CA MET A 79 -20.31 -7.33 5.54
C MET A 79 -21.29 -8.46 5.87
N ALA A 80 -21.18 -9.63 5.20
CA ALA A 80 -21.98 -10.78 5.53
C ALA A 80 -21.62 -11.35 6.91
N MET A 81 -20.34 -11.45 7.24
CA MET A 81 -19.85 -11.86 8.55
C MET A 81 -20.32 -10.90 9.66
N LEU A 82 -20.15 -9.60 9.48
CA LEU A 82 -20.64 -8.59 10.43
C LEU A 82 -22.16 -8.67 10.59
N PHE A 83 -22.90 -8.92 9.51
CA PHE A 83 -24.33 -9.11 9.58
C PHE A 83 -24.73 -10.32 10.45
N GLU A 84 -24.04 -11.46 10.28
CA GLU A 84 -24.34 -12.67 11.07
C GLU A 84 -24.01 -12.46 12.54
N ILE A 85 -22.83 -11.91 12.88
CA ILE A 85 -22.42 -11.69 14.27
C ILE A 85 -23.33 -10.69 14.96
N LEU A 86 -23.67 -9.56 14.31
CA LEU A 86 -24.56 -8.55 14.84
C LEU A 86 -26.03 -9.04 14.96
N THR A 87 -26.44 -9.95 14.06
CA THR A 87 -27.76 -10.58 14.14
C THR A 87 -27.86 -11.51 15.35
N LYS A 88 -26.82 -12.31 15.62
CA LYS A 88 -26.72 -13.17 16.80
C LYS A 88 -26.73 -12.32 18.07
N ALA A 89 -25.87 -11.31 18.15
CA ALA A 89 -25.79 -10.40 19.28
C ALA A 89 -27.14 -9.69 19.58
N ARG A 90 -27.89 -9.30 18.54
CA ARG A 90 -29.20 -8.65 18.70
C ARG A 90 -30.31 -9.59 19.13
N LYS A 91 -30.31 -10.84 18.67
CA LYS A 91 -31.35 -11.84 18.99
C LYS A 91 -31.17 -12.51 20.34
N GLU A 92 -29.91 -12.83 20.65
CA GLU A 92 -29.54 -13.69 21.78
C GLU A 92 -28.84 -12.90 22.90
N GLY A 93 -28.59 -11.60 22.67
CA GLY A 93 -27.82 -10.73 23.55
C GLY A 93 -26.34 -10.69 23.22
N LEU A 94 -25.66 -9.60 23.62
CA LEU A 94 -24.23 -9.38 23.35
C LEU A 94 -23.32 -10.48 23.89
N MET A 95 -23.66 -11.07 25.05
CA MET A 95 -22.86 -12.18 25.63
C MET A 95 -22.85 -13.43 24.75
N SER A 96 -23.83 -13.62 23.85
CA SER A 96 -23.92 -14.79 22.98
C SER A 96 -22.77 -14.92 21.96
N ILE A 97 -22.11 -13.82 21.62
CA ILE A 97 -21.00 -13.78 20.67
C ILE A 97 -19.61 -13.92 21.33
N GLU A 98 -19.55 -14.01 22.66
CA GLU A 98 -18.29 -14.08 23.41
C GLU A 98 -17.40 -15.25 22.94
N GLY A 99 -17.97 -16.46 22.78
CA GLY A 99 -17.22 -17.61 22.28
C GLY A 99 -16.72 -17.45 20.85
N ASP A 100 -17.48 -16.76 19.98
CA ASP A 100 -17.04 -16.45 18.62
C ASP A 100 -15.86 -15.46 18.57
N ILE A 101 -15.83 -14.54 19.53
CA ILE A 101 -14.80 -13.48 19.61
C ILE A 101 -13.50 -14.04 20.22
N GLU A 102 -13.61 -14.88 21.26
CA GLU A 102 -12.44 -15.45 21.95
C GLU A 102 -11.71 -16.50 21.11
N GLU A 103 -12.46 -17.29 20.32
CA GLU A 103 -11.91 -18.31 19.44
C GLU A 103 -12.41 -18.16 17.99
N PRO A 104 -11.99 -17.10 17.25
CA PRO A 104 -12.49 -16.83 15.90
C PRO A 104 -12.25 -17.99 14.91
N GLU A 105 -11.14 -18.71 15.05
CA GLU A 105 -10.80 -19.85 14.19
C GLU A 105 -11.75 -21.04 14.41
N ALA A 106 -12.29 -21.21 15.61
CA ALA A 106 -13.26 -22.25 15.96
C ALA A 106 -14.72 -21.79 15.78
N SER A 107 -14.94 -20.50 15.55
CA SER A 107 -16.29 -19.94 15.39
C SER A 107 -16.98 -20.44 14.13
N PRO A 108 -18.21 -20.95 14.23
CA PRO A 108 -19.01 -21.36 13.07
C PRO A 108 -19.41 -20.17 12.17
N ILE A 109 -19.34 -18.92 12.69
CA ILE A 109 -19.60 -17.71 11.91
C ILE A 109 -18.35 -17.29 11.14
N PHE A 110 -17.24 -17.07 11.86
CA PHE A 110 -16.00 -16.58 11.23
C PHE A 110 -15.42 -17.56 10.20
N SER A 111 -15.48 -18.86 10.47
CA SER A 111 -14.94 -19.91 9.58
C SER A 111 -15.59 -19.98 8.19
N LYS A 112 -16.79 -19.41 8.01
CA LYS A 112 -17.46 -19.30 6.69
C LYS A 112 -16.78 -18.31 5.76
N TYR A 113 -15.95 -17.38 6.27
CA TYR A 113 -15.42 -16.23 5.56
C TYR A 113 -13.88 -16.26 5.51
N PRO A 114 -13.29 -17.19 4.76
CA PRO A 114 -11.85 -17.41 4.75
C PRO A 114 -11.05 -16.21 4.19
N GLY A 115 -11.66 -15.38 3.33
CA GLY A 115 -11.05 -14.16 2.83
C GLY A 115 -10.79 -13.16 3.95
N VAL A 116 -11.73 -12.98 4.86
CA VAL A 116 -11.63 -12.10 6.03
C VAL A 116 -10.70 -12.73 7.07
N MET A 117 -10.86 -14.03 7.37
CA MET A 117 -10.03 -14.77 8.32
C MET A 117 -8.54 -14.78 7.96
N GLY A 118 -8.21 -14.70 6.68
CA GLY A 118 -6.82 -14.58 6.24
C GLY A 118 -6.17 -13.24 6.61
N ASP A 119 -6.88 -12.24 7.14
CA ASP A 119 -6.36 -10.96 7.61
C ASP A 119 -6.36 -10.89 9.14
N HIS A 120 -5.28 -11.37 9.74
CA HIS A 120 -5.17 -11.44 11.20
C HIS A 120 -5.34 -10.08 11.88
N HIS A 121 -4.81 -9.00 11.30
CA HIS A 121 -4.95 -7.66 11.87
C HIS A 121 -6.40 -7.16 11.83
N LEU A 122 -7.13 -7.47 10.74
CA LEU A 122 -8.55 -7.14 10.64
C LEU A 122 -9.39 -7.93 11.65
N ILE A 123 -9.09 -9.22 11.82
CA ILE A 123 -9.77 -10.06 12.81
C ILE A 123 -9.49 -9.55 14.22
N GLU A 124 -8.23 -9.27 14.55
CA GLU A 124 -7.84 -8.72 15.85
C GLU A 124 -8.57 -7.40 16.14
N PHE A 125 -8.54 -6.47 15.20
CA PHE A 125 -9.29 -5.21 15.31
C PHE A 125 -10.78 -5.45 15.57
N MET A 126 -11.44 -6.33 14.82
CA MET A 126 -12.86 -6.61 14.99
C MET A 126 -13.18 -7.27 16.34
N THR A 127 -12.42 -8.28 16.70
CA THR A 127 -12.68 -9.04 17.96
C THR A 127 -12.43 -8.19 19.17
N ASP A 128 -11.42 -7.32 19.16
CA ASP A 128 -11.14 -6.42 20.28
C ASP A 128 -12.29 -5.43 20.51
N TYR A 129 -12.82 -4.82 19.45
CA TYR A 129 -13.95 -3.90 19.62
C TYR A 129 -15.27 -4.63 19.92
N LEU A 130 -15.49 -5.82 19.36
CA LEU A 130 -16.64 -6.63 19.77
C LEU A 130 -16.54 -7.04 21.25
N ARG A 131 -15.34 -7.34 21.76
CA ARG A 131 -15.09 -7.63 23.19
C ARG A 131 -15.39 -6.42 24.06
N LEU A 132 -14.99 -5.20 23.64
CA LEU A 132 -15.34 -3.97 24.35
C LEU A 132 -16.85 -3.73 24.36
N MET A 133 -17.57 -4.02 23.26
CA MET A 133 -19.01 -3.94 23.18
C MET A 133 -19.69 -4.94 24.14
N VAL A 134 -19.20 -6.20 24.21
CA VAL A 134 -19.73 -7.22 25.12
C VAL A 134 -19.51 -6.83 26.58
N SER A 135 -18.37 -6.22 26.92
CA SER A 135 -18.08 -5.78 28.30
C SER A 135 -19.03 -4.70 28.80
N GLY A 136 -19.61 -3.92 27.90
CA GLY A 136 -20.57 -2.85 28.23
C GLY A 136 -20.00 -1.69 29.04
N ASN A 137 -18.69 -1.60 29.21
CA ASN A 137 -18.02 -0.62 30.07
C ASN A 137 -17.74 0.72 29.38
N MET A 138 -17.96 0.82 28.06
CA MET A 138 -17.69 2.01 27.26
C MET A 138 -18.92 2.41 26.44
N ASP A 139 -19.13 3.71 26.33
CA ASP A 139 -20.17 4.25 25.44
C ASP A 139 -19.69 4.31 23.97
N ALA A 140 -20.62 4.57 23.05
CA ALA A 140 -20.34 4.60 21.63
C ALA A 140 -19.28 5.66 21.24
N PHE A 141 -19.25 6.80 21.93
CA PHE A 141 -18.29 7.88 21.68
C PHE A 141 -16.88 7.49 22.12
N GLN A 142 -16.75 6.81 23.26
CA GLN A 142 -15.45 6.32 23.74
C GLN A 142 -14.88 5.25 22.80
N ILE A 143 -15.70 4.32 22.35
CA ILE A 143 -15.31 3.28 21.39
C ILE A 143 -14.93 3.91 20.04
N GLU A 144 -15.70 4.91 19.58
CA GLU A 144 -15.39 5.64 18.35
C GLU A 144 -14.00 6.28 18.38
N ASN A 145 -13.71 7.03 19.45
CA ASN A 145 -12.40 7.67 19.63
C ASN A 145 -11.24 6.65 19.67
N LEU A 146 -11.46 5.51 20.33
CA LEU A 146 -10.45 4.46 20.40
C LEU A 146 -10.18 3.85 19.03
N MET A 147 -11.25 3.53 18.26
CA MET A 147 -11.14 3.05 16.89
C MET A 147 -10.43 4.06 15.96
N ASP A 148 -10.74 5.35 16.10
CA ASP A 148 -10.11 6.38 15.29
C ASP A 148 -8.62 6.48 15.55
N ASN A 149 -8.19 6.46 16.81
CA ASN A 149 -6.78 6.48 17.16
C ASN A 149 -6.02 5.24 16.61
N GLU A 150 -6.65 4.06 16.66
CA GLU A 150 -6.03 2.85 16.13
C GLU A 150 -5.94 2.85 14.61
N ILE A 151 -7.01 3.29 13.92
CA ILE A 151 -7.03 3.44 12.46
C ILE A 151 -5.99 4.47 12.01
N GLU A 152 -5.87 5.61 12.71
CA GLU A 152 -4.87 6.63 12.45
C GLU A 152 -3.45 6.10 12.68
N THR A 153 -3.22 5.35 13.76
CA THR A 153 -1.93 4.71 14.04
C THR A 153 -1.55 3.72 12.94
N HIS A 154 -2.49 2.85 12.52
CA HIS A 154 -2.29 1.91 11.42
C HIS A 154 -1.95 2.64 10.12
N HIS A 155 -2.65 3.73 9.82
CA HIS A 155 -2.40 4.54 8.63
C HIS A 155 -1.00 5.18 8.67
N HIS A 156 -0.63 5.83 9.78
CA HIS A 156 0.70 6.43 9.94
C HIS A 156 1.85 5.42 9.88
N GLU A 157 1.67 4.23 10.45
CA GLU A 157 2.66 3.15 10.31
C GLU A 157 2.82 2.70 8.85
N GLY A 158 1.73 2.64 8.10
CA GLY A 158 1.72 2.32 6.67
C GLY A 158 2.30 3.43 5.79
N GLU A 159 2.23 4.71 6.20
CA GLU A 159 2.84 5.84 5.48
C GLU A 159 4.38 5.80 5.52
N VAL A 160 4.98 5.20 6.54
CA VAL A 160 6.45 5.16 6.70
C VAL A 160 7.15 4.64 5.45
N PRO A 161 6.85 3.43 4.91
CA PRO A 161 7.48 2.94 3.69
C PRO A 161 7.17 3.80 2.46
N VAL A 162 5.99 4.42 2.38
CA VAL A 162 5.61 5.33 1.29
C VAL A 162 6.54 6.54 1.25
N HIS A 163 6.66 7.23 2.38
CA HIS A 163 7.52 8.41 2.51
C HIS A 163 9.00 8.10 2.30
N VAL A 164 9.46 6.96 2.80
CA VAL A 164 10.85 6.53 2.65
C VAL A 164 11.18 6.26 1.18
N ILE A 165 10.32 5.53 0.45
CA ILE A 165 10.53 5.25 -0.97
C ILE A 165 10.44 6.54 -1.81
N ALA A 166 9.51 7.44 -1.50
CA ALA A 166 9.41 8.75 -2.14
C ALA A 166 10.71 9.55 -1.98
N LYS A 167 11.25 9.64 -0.76
CA LYS A 167 12.52 10.33 -0.49
C LYS A 167 13.72 9.70 -1.21
N VAL A 168 13.75 8.37 -1.34
CA VAL A 168 14.79 7.68 -2.13
C VAL A 168 14.66 8.06 -3.60
N GLY A 169 13.44 8.09 -4.14
CA GLY A 169 13.16 8.55 -5.50
C GLY A 169 13.65 9.99 -5.72
N ASP A 170 13.28 10.90 -4.84
CA ASP A 170 13.64 12.33 -4.92
C ASP A 170 15.15 12.58 -4.81
N ALA A 171 15.87 11.71 -4.12
CA ALA A 171 17.32 11.81 -3.98
C ALA A 171 18.09 11.38 -5.25
N MET A 172 17.54 10.49 -6.06
CA MET A 172 18.23 9.92 -7.22
C MET A 172 18.64 10.95 -8.28
N PRO A 173 17.80 11.93 -8.68
CA PRO A 173 18.22 12.98 -9.61
C PRO A 173 19.38 13.82 -9.06
N ALA A 174 19.36 14.14 -7.77
CA ALA A 174 20.45 14.89 -7.12
C ALA A 174 21.78 14.11 -7.18
N PHE A 175 21.76 12.81 -6.87
CA PHE A 175 22.93 11.96 -7.01
C PHE A 175 23.34 11.73 -8.48
N GLY A 176 22.37 11.77 -9.41
CA GLY A 176 22.65 11.78 -10.85
C GLY A 176 23.45 13.02 -11.27
N ILE A 177 23.10 14.19 -10.73
CA ILE A 177 23.88 15.42 -10.96
C ILE A 177 25.29 15.29 -10.35
N VAL A 178 25.41 14.74 -9.14
CA VAL A 178 26.73 14.50 -8.51
C VAL A 178 27.58 13.60 -9.39
N ALA A 179 27.02 12.49 -9.89
CA ALA A 179 27.73 11.57 -10.79
C ALA A 179 28.17 12.29 -12.07
N ALA A 180 27.28 13.07 -12.69
CA ALA A 180 27.59 13.84 -13.91
C ALA A 180 28.72 14.87 -13.67
N VAL A 181 28.67 15.61 -12.56
CA VAL A 181 29.73 16.58 -12.20
C VAL A 181 31.06 15.88 -11.98
N MET A 182 31.08 14.73 -11.28
CA MET A 182 32.30 13.93 -11.10
C MET A 182 32.85 13.41 -12.43
N GLY A 183 31.99 12.99 -13.36
CA GLY A 183 32.35 12.60 -14.72
C GLY A 183 32.98 13.76 -15.50
N VAL A 184 32.41 14.97 -15.43
CA VAL A 184 32.98 16.17 -16.05
C VAL A 184 34.33 16.54 -15.42
N VAL A 185 34.48 16.50 -14.11
CA VAL A 185 35.77 16.77 -13.43
C VAL A 185 36.84 15.76 -13.90
N HIS A 186 36.49 14.47 -14.01
CA HIS A 186 37.41 13.47 -14.56
C HIS A 186 37.80 13.79 -16.03
N THR A 187 36.85 14.20 -16.85
CA THR A 187 37.06 14.57 -18.25
C THR A 187 37.99 15.77 -18.39
N MET A 188 37.86 16.77 -17.49
CA MET A 188 38.71 17.97 -17.52
C MET A 188 40.20 17.67 -17.29
N ALA A 189 40.52 16.54 -16.61
CA ALA A 189 41.90 16.09 -16.49
C ALA A 189 42.49 15.59 -17.83
N SER A 190 41.64 15.37 -18.84
CA SER A 190 41.99 14.83 -20.15
C SER A 190 41.91 15.86 -21.29
N VAL A 191 41.93 17.15 -20.99
CA VAL A 191 41.76 18.27 -21.99
C VAL A 191 42.75 18.24 -23.15
N GLY A 192 43.87 17.53 -23.03
CA GLY A 192 44.87 17.38 -24.09
C GLY A 192 44.59 16.31 -25.16
N ILE A 193 43.49 15.57 -25.04
CA ILE A 193 43.10 14.47 -25.98
C ILE A 193 42.37 15.04 -27.21
N PRO A 194 42.25 14.24 -28.31
CA PRO A 194 41.49 14.64 -29.48
C PRO A 194 40.05 15.03 -29.16
N PRO A 195 39.48 16.04 -29.83
CA PRO A 195 38.09 16.55 -29.53
C PRO A 195 37.03 15.44 -29.65
N ALA A 196 37.21 14.44 -30.53
CA ALA A 196 36.27 13.33 -30.68
C ALA A 196 36.20 12.46 -29.41
N GLU A 197 37.38 12.15 -28.83
CA GLU A 197 37.44 11.37 -27.57
C GLU A 197 36.93 12.19 -26.38
N LEU A 198 37.23 13.46 -26.32
CA LEU A 198 36.71 14.38 -25.31
C LEU A 198 35.17 14.44 -25.34
N GLY A 199 34.58 14.49 -26.56
CA GLY A 199 33.14 14.46 -26.75
C GLY A 199 32.49 13.20 -26.21
N ILE A 200 33.10 12.02 -26.36
CA ILE A 200 32.63 10.75 -25.80
C ILE A 200 32.64 10.79 -24.28
N LEU A 201 33.71 11.31 -23.65
CA LEU A 201 33.82 11.39 -22.19
C LEU A 201 32.76 12.35 -21.60
N ILE A 202 32.51 13.49 -22.26
CA ILE A 202 31.45 14.41 -21.85
C ILE A 202 30.07 13.77 -22.00
N GLY A 203 29.84 13.07 -23.12
CA GLY A 203 28.60 12.33 -23.35
C GLY A 203 28.33 11.31 -22.26
N ASN A 204 29.34 10.54 -21.88
CA ASN A 204 29.24 9.54 -20.79
C ASN A 204 28.89 10.22 -19.44
N ALA A 205 29.56 11.35 -19.10
CA ALA A 205 29.28 12.05 -17.87
C ALA A 205 27.81 12.54 -17.75
N LEU A 206 27.17 12.90 -18.87
CA LEU A 206 25.77 13.32 -18.88
C LEU A 206 24.77 12.18 -18.60
N VAL A 207 25.19 10.92 -18.80
CA VAL A 207 24.35 9.76 -18.56
C VAL A 207 23.96 9.64 -17.08
N GLY A 208 24.80 10.09 -16.15
CA GLY A 208 24.47 10.09 -14.72
C GLY A 208 23.20 10.88 -14.41
N THR A 209 23.07 12.09 -14.96
CA THR A 209 21.84 12.88 -14.80
C THR A 209 20.63 12.16 -15.40
N PHE A 210 20.77 11.63 -16.61
CA PHE A 210 19.72 10.88 -17.28
C PHE A 210 19.27 9.66 -16.46
N LEU A 211 20.20 8.85 -15.97
CA LEU A 211 19.89 7.67 -15.15
C LEU A 211 19.23 8.05 -13.83
N GLY A 212 19.72 9.10 -13.16
CA GLY A 212 19.13 9.59 -11.92
C GLY A 212 17.66 9.96 -12.08
N ILE A 213 17.32 10.70 -13.14
CA ILE A 213 15.95 11.11 -13.46
C ILE A 213 15.10 9.90 -13.86
N LEU A 214 15.61 9.03 -14.72
CA LEU A 214 14.89 7.85 -15.17
C LEU A 214 14.57 6.92 -14.00
N LEU A 215 15.51 6.64 -13.11
CA LEU A 215 15.30 5.79 -11.93
C LEU A 215 14.27 6.42 -10.98
N ALA A 216 14.37 7.73 -10.75
CA ALA A 216 13.45 8.44 -9.86
C ALA A 216 12.00 8.37 -10.35
N TYR A 217 11.76 8.88 -11.55
CA TYR A 217 10.39 9.10 -12.05
C TYR A 217 9.85 7.95 -12.88
N GLY A 218 10.71 7.14 -13.47
CA GLY A 218 10.31 5.96 -14.24
C GLY A 218 10.12 4.70 -13.39
N PHE A 219 10.80 4.61 -12.23
CA PHE A 219 10.82 3.38 -11.45
C PHE A 219 10.43 3.57 -9.98
N VAL A 220 11.16 4.38 -9.21
CA VAL A 220 11.02 4.44 -7.75
C VAL A 220 9.82 5.27 -7.32
N GLY A 221 9.62 6.46 -7.88
CA GLY A 221 8.49 7.33 -7.54
C GLY A 221 7.13 6.66 -7.72
N PRO A 222 6.84 6.01 -8.87
CA PRO A 222 5.58 5.30 -9.06
C PRO A 222 5.32 4.18 -8.03
N LEU A 223 6.37 3.56 -7.45
CA LEU A 223 6.19 2.57 -6.38
C LEU A 223 5.66 3.20 -5.10
N ALA A 224 6.14 4.40 -4.73
CA ALA A 224 5.64 5.12 -3.57
C ALA A 224 4.14 5.43 -3.72
N THR A 225 3.73 5.98 -4.87
CA THR A 225 2.33 6.27 -5.16
C THR A 225 1.44 5.02 -5.12
N LEU A 226 1.93 3.89 -5.65
CA LEU A 226 1.16 2.65 -5.61
C LEU A 226 1.05 2.09 -4.18
N LEU A 227 2.08 2.23 -3.35
CA LEU A 227 2.01 1.85 -1.93
C LEU A 227 1.02 2.72 -1.16
N GLU A 228 0.98 4.02 -1.42
CA GLU A 228 0.02 4.95 -0.85
C GLU A 228 -1.42 4.54 -1.18
N GLN A 229 -1.72 4.27 -2.46
CA GLN A 229 -3.05 3.79 -2.87
C GLN A 229 -3.45 2.49 -2.14
N LYS A 230 -2.52 1.55 -1.97
CA LYS A 230 -2.78 0.30 -1.23
C LYS A 230 -3.00 0.52 0.26
N LEU A 231 -2.32 1.50 0.83
CA LEU A 231 -2.53 1.90 2.21
C LEU A 231 -3.93 2.46 2.41
N ASP A 232 -4.38 3.34 1.51
CA ASP A 232 -5.73 3.88 1.52
C ASP A 232 -6.80 2.78 1.44
N GLU A 233 -6.60 1.81 0.55
CA GLU A 233 -7.49 0.65 0.44
C GLU A 233 -7.51 -0.18 1.73
N SER A 234 -6.35 -0.39 2.38
CA SER A 234 -6.28 -1.11 3.65
C SER A 234 -6.95 -0.34 4.79
N THR A 235 -6.82 0.97 4.83
CA THR A 235 -7.48 1.81 5.83
C THR A 235 -9.00 1.78 5.70
N LYS A 236 -9.52 1.67 4.46
CA LYS A 236 -10.97 1.62 4.20
C LYS A 236 -11.68 0.45 4.83
N ILE A 237 -11.05 -0.71 4.95
CA ILE A 237 -11.70 -1.88 5.55
C ILE A 237 -11.93 -1.68 7.05
N TYR A 238 -10.98 -1.07 7.77
CA TYR A 238 -11.13 -0.72 9.17
C TYR A 238 -12.22 0.32 9.38
N GLN A 239 -12.29 1.34 8.52
CA GLN A 239 -13.37 2.33 8.54
C GLN A 239 -14.74 1.69 8.30
N CYS A 240 -14.83 0.69 7.43
CA CYS A 240 -16.06 -0.08 7.19
C CYS A 240 -16.50 -0.81 8.46
N VAL A 241 -15.59 -1.50 9.13
CA VAL A 241 -15.86 -2.18 10.42
C VAL A 241 -16.31 -1.15 11.46
N LYS A 242 -15.53 -0.06 11.65
CA LYS A 242 -15.82 0.98 12.62
C LYS A 242 -17.27 1.48 12.51
N VAL A 243 -17.64 1.98 11.32
CA VAL A 243 -18.98 2.59 11.18
C VAL A 243 -20.10 1.57 11.29
N THR A 244 -19.84 0.30 10.93
CA THR A 244 -20.82 -0.78 11.10
C THR A 244 -21.05 -1.11 12.57
N LEU A 245 -19.98 -1.24 13.36
CA LEU A 245 -20.07 -1.53 14.79
C LEU A 245 -20.69 -0.37 15.56
N LEU A 246 -20.29 0.88 15.25
CA LEU A 246 -20.88 2.07 15.86
C LEU A 246 -22.37 2.21 15.56
N ALA A 247 -22.81 1.92 14.33
CA ALA A 247 -24.23 1.89 14.01
C ALA A 247 -24.98 0.85 14.87
N SER A 248 -24.38 -0.34 15.05
CA SER A 248 -24.97 -1.36 15.92
C SER A 248 -25.04 -0.93 17.39
N LEU A 249 -23.99 -0.28 17.93
CA LEU A 249 -23.96 0.28 19.29
C LEU A 249 -25.04 1.35 19.49
N ASN A 250 -25.30 2.16 18.47
CA ASN A 250 -26.38 3.16 18.48
C ASN A 250 -27.78 2.53 18.30
N GLY A 251 -27.92 1.21 18.34
CA GLY A 251 -29.19 0.49 18.33
C GLY A 251 -29.78 0.24 16.95
N TYR A 252 -29.09 0.57 15.86
CA TYR A 252 -29.58 0.28 14.51
C TYR A 252 -29.68 -1.24 14.27
N ALA A 253 -30.62 -1.64 13.41
CA ALA A 253 -30.76 -3.04 13.01
C ALA A 253 -29.53 -3.49 12.23
N PRO A 254 -29.12 -4.78 12.33
CA PRO A 254 -27.94 -5.30 11.61
C PRO A 254 -27.95 -4.97 10.12
N ALA A 255 -29.09 -5.10 9.43
CA ALA A 255 -29.22 -4.74 8.03
C ALA A 255 -28.92 -3.26 7.75
N LEU A 256 -29.28 -2.35 8.66
CA LEU A 256 -28.99 -0.94 8.53
C LEU A 256 -27.53 -0.65 8.93
N SER A 257 -26.99 -1.33 9.95
CA SER A 257 -25.60 -1.16 10.39
C SER A 257 -24.62 -1.50 9.28
N ILE A 258 -24.81 -2.59 8.52
CA ILE A 258 -23.96 -2.91 7.38
C ILE A 258 -24.13 -1.94 6.20
N GLU A 259 -25.30 -1.29 6.07
CA GLU A 259 -25.48 -0.25 5.06
C GLU A 259 -24.60 0.99 5.35
N PHE A 260 -24.40 1.34 6.63
CA PHE A 260 -23.41 2.36 7.01
C PHE A 260 -22.01 1.96 6.56
N GLY A 261 -21.57 0.71 6.82
CA GLY A 261 -20.29 0.20 6.36
C GLY A 261 -20.14 0.21 4.84
N ARG A 262 -21.18 -0.24 4.13
CA ARG A 262 -21.20 -0.24 2.66
C ARG A 262 -20.99 1.17 2.08
N LYS A 263 -21.58 2.20 2.68
CA LYS A 263 -21.50 3.60 2.20
C LYS A 263 -20.13 4.23 2.36
N VAL A 264 -19.28 3.73 3.25
CA VAL A 264 -17.91 4.22 3.45
C VAL A 264 -16.95 3.73 2.35
N LEU A 265 -17.27 2.61 1.69
CA LEU A 265 -16.40 2.01 0.67
C LEU A 265 -16.25 2.89 -0.56
N PHE A 266 -15.08 2.81 -1.21
CA PHE A 266 -14.86 3.43 -2.52
C PHE A 266 -15.88 2.91 -3.53
N SER A 267 -16.33 3.77 -4.42
CA SER A 267 -17.38 3.43 -5.41
C SER A 267 -17.00 2.26 -6.32
N THR A 268 -15.72 2.07 -6.59
CA THR A 268 -15.17 0.97 -7.39
C THR A 268 -15.35 -0.40 -6.74
N GLU A 269 -15.27 -0.46 -5.41
CA GLU A 269 -15.33 -1.70 -4.63
C GLU A 269 -16.67 -1.88 -3.89
N ARG A 270 -17.50 -0.84 -3.89
CA ARG A 270 -18.78 -0.85 -3.20
C ARG A 270 -19.79 -1.75 -3.89
N PRO A 271 -20.27 -2.85 -3.27
CA PRO A 271 -21.36 -3.63 -3.84
C PRO A 271 -22.65 -2.78 -3.91
N THR A 272 -23.52 -3.10 -4.83
CA THR A 272 -24.89 -2.53 -4.84
C THR A 272 -25.69 -3.05 -3.66
N PHE A 273 -26.78 -2.40 -3.31
CA PHE A 273 -27.66 -2.84 -2.23
C PHE A 273 -28.20 -4.26 -2.49
N LEU A 274 -28.65 -4.52 -3.70
CA LEU A 274 -29.22 -5.83 -4.09
C LEU A 274 -28.16 -6.94 -4.05
N GLU A 275 -26.97 -6.69 -4.58
CA GLU A 275 -25.86 -7.68 -4.54
C GLU A 275 -25.52 -8.09 -3.11
N LEU A 276 -25.45 -7.12 -2.20
CA LEU A 276 -25.15 -7.40 -0.80
C LEU A 276 -26.29 -8.18 -0.13
N GLU A 277 -27.53 -7.79 -0.38
CA GLU A 277 -28.70 -8.47 0.16
C GLU A 277 -28.78 -9.92 -0.30
N GLU A 278 -28.55 -10.19 -1.59
CA GLU A 278 -28.51 -11.53 -2.16
C GLU A 278 -27.37 -12.36 -1.56
N HIS A 279 -26.18 -11.79 -1.42
CA HIS A 279 -25.04 -12.47 -0.82
C HIS A 279 -25.30 -12.90 0.62
N ILE A 280 -25.88 -12.00 1.44
CA ILE A 280 -26.26 -12.31 2.82
C ILE A 280 -27.33 -13.41 2.89
N LYS A 281 -28.30 -13.41 1.97
CA LYS A 281 -29.32 -14.50 1.91
C LYS A 281 -28.68 -15.84 1.58
N GLN A 282 -27.73 -15.88 0.65
CA GLN A 282 -27.01 -17.10 0.27
C GLN A 282 -26.10 -17.61 1.39
N SER A 283 -25.42 -16.72 2.13
CA SER A 283 -24.56 -17.10 3.26
C SER A 283 -25.33 -17.76 4.40
N LYS A 284 -26.60 -17.36 4.62
CA LYS A 284 -27.47 -17.97 5.63
C LYS A 284 -27.97 -19.37 5.29
N SER A 285 -27.92 -19.75 4.02
CA SER A 285 -28.40 -21.05 3.55
C SER A 285 -27.30 -22.12 3.54
N LYS A 286 -26.05 -21.71 3.78
CA LYS A 286 -24.89 -22.58 3.98
C LYS A 286 -24.60 -22.75 5.47
#